data_86659770ac488e09b0cb2b10dceb425c
#
_entry.id   86659770ac488e09b0cb2b10dceb425c
#
_cell.length_a   1.000
_cell.length_b   1.000
_cell.length_c   1.000
_cell.angle_alpha   90.00
_cell.angle_beta   90.00
_cell.angle_gamma   90.00
#
_symmetry.space_group_name_H-M   'P 1'
#
loop_
_entity.id
_entity.type
_entity.pdbx_description
1 polymer ?
#
loop_
_entity_poly.entity_id
_entity_poly.type
_entity_poly.pdbx_seq_one_letter_code
_entity_poly.pdbx_strand_id
1 'polypeptide(L)'
;LRIGNLTRVNDKMLSFTYERRFESHPDYAELWGIRKAIREIQSNLRRKSHSEKETVRNRLSRLRFRATELEVKIDTELFDEARVVACTLVGSANRVLTNRNFTTLFIDEAAQALEAACWIAIGKADRVILAGDHHQLPPTIKCIEAARGGLDHTLMQKITDRKPETVSLLKTQYRMNESIMRFPSRWFYRDELQSAPEVKHRGILEFDTPVVWLDTADCHFEEDQLTDSMS
;
A
#
# COMPACT_ATOMS: atom_id res chain seq x y z
N LEU A 1 -3.40 -10.80 6.12
CA LEU A 1 -4.06 -9.71 6.85
C LEU A 1 -3.89 -8.40 6.11
N ARG A 2 -4.96 -7.61 5.90
CA ARG A 2 -4.90 -6.31 5.23
C ARG A 2 -5.18 -5.19 6.23
N ILE A 3 -4.28 -4.20 6.25
CA ILE A 3 -4.40 -3.01 7.10
C ILE A 3 -4.63 -1.79 6.21
N GLY A 4 -5.67 -1.01 6.48
CA GLY A 4 -5.98 0.20 5.73
C GLY A 4 -7.45 0.57 5.74
N ASN A 5 -7.84 1.61 4.99
CA ASN A 5 -9.19 2.12 4.99
C ASN A 5 -10.19 1.12 4.37
N LEU A 6 -11.22 0.75 5.12
CA LEU A 6 -12.28 -0.19 4.71
C LEU A 6 -13.09 0.30 3.49
N THR A 7 -13.27 1.61 3.33
CA THR A 7 -14.06 2.18 2.23
C THR A 7 -13.43 2.00 0.85
N ARG A 8 -12.14 1.61 0.80
CA ARG A 8 -11.37 1.38 -0.41
C ARG A 8 -11.04 -0.10 -0.63
N VAL A 9 -11.82 -0.99 -0.05
CA VAL A 9 -11.62 -2.44 -0.13
C VAL A 9 -12.70 -3.06 -0.99
N ASN A 10 -12.31 -3.90 -1.94
CA ASN A 10 -13.24 -4.73 -2.70
C ASN A 10 -13.93 -5.72 -1.73
N ASP A 11 -15.22 -5.99 -1.93
CA ASP A 11 -16.03 -6.86 -1.07
C ASP A 11 -15.40 -8.24 -0.84
N LYS A 12 -14.76 -8.82 -1.86
CA LYS A 12 -14.05 -10.10 -1.76
C LYS A 12 -12.88 -10.08 -0.77
N MET A 13 -12.33 -8.89 -0.49
CA MET A 13 -11.17 -8.71 0.39
C MET A 13 -11.56 -8.22 1.80
N LEU A 14 -12.83 -7.89 2.03
CA LEU A 14 -13.29 -7.39 3.34
C LEU A 14 -13.01 -8.36 4.49
N SER A 15 -13.21 -9.65 4.26
CA SER A 15 -12.95 -10.71 5.25
C SER A 15 -11.48 -10.83 5.67
N PHE A 16 -10.54 -10.28 4.88
CA PHE A 16 -9.12 -10.28 5.18
C PHE A 16 -8.65 -9.00 5.87
N THR A 17 -9.55 -8.01 6.09
CA THR A 17 -9.19 -6.78 6.77
C THR A 17 -9.01 -7.00 8.27
N TYR A 18 -8.06 -6.25 8.86
CA TYR A 18 -7.77 -6.32 10.29
C TYR A 18 -9.04 -6.09 11.13
N GLU A 19 -9.80 -5.05 10.80
CA GLU A 19 -11.02 -4.68 11.54
C GLU A 19 -12.05 -5.80 11.53
N ARG A 20 -12.32 -6.40 10.37
CA ARG A 20 -13.29 -7.52 10.27
C ARG A 20 -12.80 -8.77 10.96
N ARG A 21 -11.52 -9.11 10.83
CA ARG A 21 -10.92 -10.24 11.53
C ARG A 21 -10.95 -10.03 13.04
N PHE A 22 -10.65 -8.82 13.50
CA PHE A 22 -10.71 -8.45 14.91
C PHE A 22 -12.14 -8.56 15.49
N GLU A 23 -13.13 -8.03 14.76
CA GLU A 23 -14.55 -8.12 15.16
C GLU A 23 -15.12 -9.54 15.12
N SER A 24 -14.58 -10.40 14.27
CA SER A 24 -15.01 -11.80 14.14
C SER A 24 -14.32 -12.75 15.11
N HIS A 25 -13.38 -12.24 15.92
CA HIS A 25 -12.66 -13.06 16.88
C HIS A 25 -13.58 -13.55 18.02
N PRO A 26 -13.44 -14.79 18.50
CA PRO A 26 -14.29 -15.32 19.59
C PRO A 26 -14.34 -14.45 20.84
N ASP A 27 -13.22 -13.87 21.24
CA ASP A 27 -13.09 -13.02 22.42
C ASP A 27 -13.62 -11.59 22.21
N TYR A 28 -13.99 -11.20 20.96
CA TYR A 28 -14.48 -9.85 20.68
C TYR A 28 -15.79 -9.52 21.40
N ALA A 29 -16.68 -10.49 21.56
CA ALA A 29 -17.95 -10.28 22.26
C ALA A 29 -17.73 -9.87 23.73
N GLU A 30 -16.77 -10.52 24.43
CA GLU A 30 -16.38 -10.14 25.80
C GLU A 30 -15.77 -8.72 25.82
N LEU A 31 -14.83 -8.45 24.93
CA LEU A 31 -14.20 -7.13 24.79
C LEU A 31 -15.21 -6.02 24.54
N TRP A 32 -16.16 -6.25 23.62
CA TRP A 32 -17.22 -5.29 23.32
C TRP A 32 -18.09 -5.01 24.53
N GLY A 33 -18.50 -6.07 25.28
CA GLY A 33 -19.27 -5.95 26.53
C GLY A 33 -18.52 -5.12 27.58
N ILE A 34 -17.23 -5.36 27.78
CA ILE A 34 -16.36 -4.59 28.68
C ILE A 34 -16.26 -3.13 28.26
N ARG A 35 -16.03 -2.86 26.97
CA ARG A 35 -15.98 -1.49 26.43
C ARG A 35 -17.30 -0.73 26.61
N LYS A 36 -18.44 -1.43 26.46
CA LYS A 36 -19.77 -0.89 26.73
C LYS A 36 -19.93 -0.52 28.22
N ALA A 37 -19.58 -1.44 29.12
CA ALA A 37 -19.63 -1.20 30.57
C ALA A 37 -18.74 -0.04 31.01
N ILE A 38 -17.53 0.10 30.45
CA ILE A 38 -16.64 1.24 30.72
C ILE A 38 -17.33 2.57 30.34
N ARG A 39 -17.94 2.65 29.15
CA ARG A 39 -18.64 3.86 28.69
C ARG A 39 -19.80 4.22 29.60
N GLU A 40 -20.63 3.26 29.99
CA GLU A 40 -21.75 3.45 30.90
C GLU A 40 -21.32 3.94 32.30
N ILE A 41 -20.26 3.34 32.85
CA ILE A 41 -19.70 3.77 34.13
C ILE A 41 -19.14 5.20 34.03
N GLN A 42 -18.45 5.53 32.96
CA GLN A 42 -17.86 6.87 32.75
C GLN A 42 -18.95 7.94 32.61
N SER A 43 -20.06 7.68 31.92
CA SER A 43 -21.17 8.64 31.77
C SER A 43 -21.84 8.94 33.11
N ASN A 44 -21.89 7.97 34.01
CA ASN A 44 -22.55 8.10 35.34
C ASN A 44 -21.60 8.61 36.43
N LEU A 45 -20.29 8.66 36.17
CA LEU A 45 -19.27 9.04 37.18
C LEU A 45 -19.40 10.48 37.69
N ARG A 46 -19.90 11.39 36.85
CA ARG A 46 -20.07 12.82 37.20
C ARG A 46 -21.10 13.05 38.28
N ARG A 47 -22.04 12.12 38.48
CA ARG A 47 -23.19 12.23 39.40
C ARG A 47 -22.95 11.58 40.76
N LYS A 48 -21.76 10.99 41.03
CA LYS A 48 -21.49 10.22 42.26
C LYS A 48 -20.77 10.98 43.32
N SER A 49 -20.96 10.59 44.60
CA SER A 49 -20.25 11.13 45.77
C SER A 49 -18.76 10.78 45.76
N HIS A 50 -17.98 11.40 46.67
CA HIS A 50 -16.52 11.21 46.67
C HIS A 50 -16.11 9.77 47.00
N SER A 51 -16.74 9.13 48.02
CA SER A 51 -16.41 7.75 48.40
C SER A 51 -16.82 6.72 47.33
N GLU A 52 -17.95 6.94 46.65
CA GLU A 52 -18.35 6.10 45.52
C GLU A 52 -17.43 6.23 44.33
N LYS A 53 -16.83 7.39 44.11
CA LYS A 53 -15.88 7.62 43.01
C LYS A 53 -14.62 6.76 43.12
N GLU A 54 -14.12 6.48 44.31
CA GLU A 54 -12.95 5.65 44.51
C GLU A 54 -13.24 4.17 44.12
N THR A 55 -14.34 3.63 44.63
CA THR A 55 -14.78 2.26 44.25
C THR A 55 -14.99 2.12 42.76
N VAL A 56 -15.60 3.13 42.14
CA VAL A 56 -15.86 3.13 40.68
C VAL A 56 -14.55 3.25 39.90
N ARG A 57 -13.55 4.04 40.36
CA ARG A 57 -12.23 4.12 39.74
C ARG A 57 -11.51 2.77 39.74
N ASN A 58 -11.55 2.07 40.88
CA ASN A 58 -10.97 0.74 41.01
C ASN A 58 -11.63 -0.27 40.05
N ARG A 59 -12.95 -0.22 39.92
CA ARG A 59 -13.69 -1.05 38.94
C ARG A 59 -13.33 -0.69 37.51
N LEU A 60 -13.25 0.59 37.14
CA LEU A 60 -12.83 1.05 35.83
C LEU A 60 -11.42 0.61 35.49
N SER A 61 -10.49 0.67 36.46
CA SER A 61 -9.11 0.22 36.27
C SER A 61 -9.07 -1.27 35.92
N ARG A 62 -9.80 -2.12 36.66
CA ARG A 62 -9.87 -3.56 36.38
C ARG A 62 -10.48 -3.85 34.99
N LEU A 63 -11.56 -3.16 34.61
CA LEU A 63 -12.20 -3.35 33.31
C LEU A 63 -11.27 -2.89 32.17
N ARG A 64 -10.55 -1.78 32.33
CA ARG A 64 -9.57 -1.31 31.35
C ARG A 64 -8.42 -2.30 31.18
N PHE A 65 -7.90 -2.81 32.31
CA PHE A 65 -6.86 -3.81 32.27
C PHE A 65 -7.32 -5.06 31.48
N ARG A 66 -8.51 -5.59 31.82
CA ARG A 66 -9.07 -6.74 31.10
C ARG A 66 -9.32 -6.47 29.61
N ALA A 67 -9.80 -5.27 29.27
CA ALA A 67 -9.97 -4.88 27.87
C ALA A 67 -8.64 -4.88 27.12
N THR A 68 -7.59 -4.32 27.75
CA THR A 68 -6.25 -4.30 27.14
C THR A 68 -5.68 -5.73 26.97
N GLU A 69 -5.86 -6.61 27.96
CA GLU A 69 -5.46 -8.01 27.81
C GLU A 69 -6.13 -8.70 26.61
N LEU A 70 -7.44 -8.52 26.46
CA LEU A 70 -8.19 -9.09 25.35
C LEU A 70 -7.76 -8.48 24.00
N GLU A 71 -7.55 -7.16 23.94
CA GLU A 71 -7.05 -6.50 22.75
C GLU A 71 -5.68 -7.06 22.33
N VAL A 72 -4.75 -7.17 23.26
CA VAL A 72 -3.41 -7.73 23.00
C VAL A 72 -3.50 -9.20 22.57
N LYS A 73 -4.35 -9.99 23.22
CA LYS A 73 -4.56 -11.39 22.85
C LYS A 73 -5.08 -11.51 21.42
N ILE A 74 -6.16 -10.81 21.08
CA ILE A 74 -6.75 -10.83 19.74
C ILE A 74 -5.71 -10.37 18.70
N ASP A 75 -5.01 -9.26 18.95
CA ASP A 75 -3.96 -8.77 18.06
C ASP A 75 -2.87 -9.81 17.82
N THR A 76 -2.41 -10.46 18.90
CA THR A 76 -1.35 -11.47 18.81
C THR A 76 -1.81 -12.65 17.96
N GLU A 77 -2.98 -13.21 18.26
CA GLU A 77 -3.52 -14.37 17.53
C GLU A 77 -3.74 -14.05 16.04
N LEU A 78 -4.29 -12.86 15.70
CA LEU A 78 -4.49 -12.45 14.32
C LEU A 78 -3.18 -12.31 13.52
N PHE A 79 -2.12 -11.82 14.15
CA PHE A 79 -0.83 -11.68 13.50
C PHE A 79 -0.06 -12.99 13.43
N ASP A 80 -0.20 -13.87 14.42
CA ASP A 80 0.43 -15.20 14.42
C ASP A 80 -0.18 -16.10 13.31
N GLU A 81 -1.47 -15.97 13.05
CA GLU A 81 -2.14 -16.64 11.92
C GLU A 81 -1.77 -16.02 10.57
N ALA A 82 -1.38 -14.76 10.54
CA ALA A 82 -1.15 -14.03 9.30
C ALA A 82 0.23 -14.33 8.69
N ARG A 83 0.26 -15.09 7.59
CA ARG A 83 1.48 -15.32 6.82
C ARG A 83 1.91 -14.10 6.00
N VAL A 84 0.98 -13.26 5.62
CA VAL A 84 1.21 -12.03 4.84
C VAL A 84 0.40 -10.89 5.43
N VAL A 85 1.06 -9.74 5.61
CA VAL A 85 0.43 -8.49 6.01
C VAL A 85 0.57 -7.50 4.85
N ALA A 86 -0.56 -6.98 4.36
CA ALA A 86 -0.61 -6.03 3.25
C ALA A 86 -1.11 -4.67 3.73
N CYS A 87 -0.40 -3.61 3.39
CA CYS A 87 -0.79 -2.22 3.66
C CYS A 87 -0.15 -1.27 2.64
N THR A 88 -0.53 0.00 2.65
CA THR A 88 0.24 1.03 1.93
C THR A 88 1.52 1.38 2.71
N LEU A 89 2.51 2.00 2.04
CA LEU A 89 3.74 2.43 2.70
C LEU A 89 3.47 3.29 3.93
N VAL A 90 2.64 4.33 3.80
CA VAL A 90 2.23 5.17 4.92
C VAL A 90 1.37 4.40 5.93
N GLY A 91 0.55 3.45 5.45
CA GLY A 91 -0.24 2.55 6.29
C GLY A 91 0.62 1.67 7.20
N SER A 92 1.88 1.42 6.87
CA SER A 92 2.82 0.69 7.73
C SER A 92 3.15 1.41 9.05
N ALA A 93 2.87 2.73 9.14
CA ALA A 93 2.95 3.48 10.40
C ALA A 93 1.76 3.24 11.34
N ASN A 94 0.78 2.41 10.95
CA ASN A 94 -0.39 2.12 11.79
C ASN A 94 0.03 1.56 13.15
N ARG A 95 -0.69 1.97 14.20
CA ARG A 95 -0.44 1.57 15.59
C ARG A 95 -0.39 0.04 15.78
N VAL A 96 -1.20 -0.72 15.04
CA VAL A 96 -1.23 -2.19 15.15
C VAL A 96 0.06 -2.85 14.65
N LEU A 97 0.89 -2.11 13.88
CA LEU A 97 2.20 -2.54 13.41
C LEU A 97 3.36 -1.98 14.25
N THR A 98 3.07 -1.27 15.34
CA THR A 98 4.11 -0.76 16.24
C THR A 98 4.81 -1.94 16.94
N ASN A 99 6.14 -1.90 16.99
CA ASN A 99 6.99 -2.95 17.59
C ASN A 99 6.88 -4.34 16.93
N ARG A 100 6.36 -4.42 15.69
CA ARG A 100 6.39 -5.65 14.90
C ARG A 100 7.53 -5.59 13.90
N ASN A 101 8.25 -6.69 13.77
CA ASN A 101 9.29 -6.89 12.76
C ASN A 101 8.90 -8.03 11.83
N PHE A 102 9.28 -7.92 10.56
CA PHE A 102 8.97 -8.88 9.51
C PHE A 102 10.26 -9.39 8.88
N THR A 103 10.29 -10.64 8.51
CA THR A 103 11.48 -11.24 7.85
C THR A 103 11.73 -10.64 6.47
N THR A 104 10.66 -10.31 5.75
CA THR A 104 10.78 -9.77 4.38
C THR A 104 9.67 -8.76 4.10
N LEU A 105 10.07 -7.62 3.55
CA LEU A 105 9.19 -6.59 3.01
C LEU A 105 9.25 -6.62 1.48
N PHE A 106 8.09 -6.66 0.85
CA PHE A 106 7.94 -6.42 -0.59
C PHE A 106 7.32 -5.04 -0.79
N ILE A 107 7.96 -4.19 -1.56
CA ILE A 107 7.40 -2.90 -2.00
C ILE A 107 7.12 -3.03 -3.49
N ASP A 108 5.84 -3.07 -3.84
CA ASP A 108 5.37 -3.07 -5.21
C ASP A 108 5.26 -1.63 -5.74
N GLU A 109 5.43 -1.43 -7.05
CA GLU A 109 5.51 -0.11 -7.69
C GLU A 109 6.54 0.82 -7.03
N ALA A 110 7.69 0.26 -6.63
CA ALA A 110 8.72 0.98 -5.89
C ALA A 110 9.35 2.14 -6.67
N ALA A 111 9.28 2.11 -7.99
CA ALA A 111 9.72 3.21 -8.86
C ALA A 111 8.79 4.44 -8.81
N GLN A 112 7.55 4.27 -8.31
CA GLN A 112 6.59 5.37 -8.13
C GLN A 112 6.46 5.80 -6.66
N ALA A 113 7.23 5.20 -5.76
CA ALA A 113 7.17 5.46 -4.33
C ALA A 113 8.19 6.53 -3.91
N LEU A 114 7.73 7.53 -3.15
CA LEU A 114 8.63 8.48 -2.51
C LEU A 114 9.57 7.74 -1.55
N GLU A 115 10.85 8.08 -1.59
CA GLU A 115 11.87 7.45 -0.75
C GLU A 115 11.51 7.52 0.74
N ALA A 116 11.07 8.68 1.23
CA ALA A 116 10.68 8.87 2.62
C ALA A 116 9.56 7.91 3.05
N ALA A 117 8.59 7.62 2.17
CA ALA A 117 7.53 6.66 2.44
C ALA A 117 8.06 5.22 2.51
N CYS A 118 9.04 4.87 1.67
CA CYS A 118 9.68 3.55 1.73
C CYS A 118 10.35 3.30 3.08
N TRP A 119 11.05 4.29 3.64
CA TRP A 119 11.77 4.16 4.91
C TRP A 119 10.84 3.87 6.10
N ILE A 120 9.57 4.32 6.07
CA ILE A 120 8.58 3.98 7.10
C ILE A 120 8.36 2.46 7.19
N ALA A 121 8.28 1.80 6.05
CA ALA A 121 8.08 0.35 5.97
C ALA A 121 9.39 -0.42 6.18
N ILE A 122 10.50 0.06 5.60
CA ILE A 122 11.83 -0.59 5.66
C ILE A 122 12.29 -0.79 7.10
N GLY A 123 12.07 0.20 7.97
CA GLY A 123 12.42 0.09 9.39
C GLY A 123 11.69 -1.02 10.17
N LYS A 124 10.84 -1.81 9.52
CA LYS A 124 10.06 -2.91 10.12
C LYS A 124 10.43 -4.29 9.57
N ALA A 125 11.48 -4.40 8.75
CA ALA A 125 11.84 -5.66 8.13
C ALA A 125 13.35 -5.87 8.05
N ASP A 126 13.76 -7.14 8.10
CA ASP A 126 15.17 -7.53 8.03
C ASP A 126 15.68 -7.56 6.59
N ARG A 127 14.80 -7.84 5.63
CA ARG A 127 15.09 -7.89 4.19
C ARG A 127 14.04 -7.15 3.39
N VAL A 128 14.49 -6.43 2.36
CA VAL A 128 13.62 -5.65 1.47
C VAL A 128 13.77 -6.14 0.04
N ILE A 129 12.65 -6.30 -0.66
CA ILE A 129 12.57 -6.56 -2.09
C ILE A 129 11.75 -5.44 -2.72
N LEU A 130 12.36 -4.71 -3.62
CA LEU A 130 11.72 -3.66 -4.40
C LEU A 130 11.28 -4.24 -5.74
N ALA A 131 9.98 -4.19 -6.03
CA ALA A 131 9.41 -4.53 -7.32
C ALA A 131 8.93 -3.26 -8.00
N GLY A 132 9.25 -3.08 -9.28
CA GLY A 132 8.89 -1.89 -10.03
C GLY A 132 9.76 -1.73 -11.26
N ASP A 133 9.59 -0.62 -11.93
CA ASP A 133 10.27 -0.32 -13.18
C ASP A 133 10.71 1.16 -13.21
N HIS A 134 12.00 1.38 -13.04
CA HIS A 134 12.58 2.73 -12.99
C HIS A 134 12.65 3.44 -14.36
N HIS A 135 12.33 2.74 -15.45
CA HIS A 135 12.16 3.33 -16.77
C HIS A 135 10.75 3.86 -17.03
N GLN A 136 9.79 3.54 -16.13
CA GLN A 136 8.45 4.10 -16.16
C GLN A 136 8.39 5.46 -15.44
N LEU A 137 7.20 6.07 -15.42
CA LEU A 137 7.01 7.40 -14.83
C LEU A 137 7.39 7.42 -13.34
N PRO A 138 8.15 8.43 -12.89
CA PRO A 138 8.48 8.63 -11.49
C PRO A 138 7.26 9.07 -10.65
N PRO A 139 7.39 9.23 -9.33
CA PRO A 139 6.35 9.80 -8.49
C PRO A 139 5.89 11.17 -8.99
N THR A 140 4.58 11.42 -8.96
CA THR A 140 4.05 12.74 -9.29
C THR A 140 4.36 13.75 -8.20
N ILE A 141 5.20 14.74 -8.49
CA ILE A 141 5.58 15.82 -7.57
C ILE A 141 4.92 17.12 -8.03
N LYS A 142 4.03 17.67 -7.20
CA LYS A 142 3.32 18.93 -7.54
C LYS A 142 4.20 20.18 -7.46
N CYS A 143 5.20 20.18 -6.58
CA CYS A 143 6.14 21.29 -6.42
C CYS A 143 7.36 21.08 -7.29
N ILE A 144 7.53 21.92 -8.30
CA ILE A 144 8.63 21.82 -9.28
C ILE A 144 10.00 22.00 -8.60
N GLU A 145 10.11 22.90 -7.62
CA GLU A 145 11.35 23.11 -6.87
C GLU A 145 11.74 21.86 -6.08
N ALA A 146 10.76 21.17 -5.49
CA ALA A 146 11.02 19.93 -4.76
C ALA A 146 11.45 18.79 -5.71
N ALA A 147 10.86 18.70 -6.90
CA ALA A 147 11.30 17.74 -7.91
C ALA A 147 12.74 18.04 -8.36
N ARG A 148 13.07 19.30 -8.67
CA ARG A 148 14.45 19.72 -9.00
C ARG A 148 15.44 19.48 -7.83
N GLY A 149 14.94 19.52 -6.60
CA GLY A 149 15.71 19.16 -5.40
C GLY A 149 15.91 17.65 -5.21
N GLY A 150 15.40 16.80 -6.13
CA GLY A 150 15.59 15.36 -6.13
C GLY A 150 14.51 14.56 -5.37
N LEU A 151 13.36 15.16 -5.09
CA LEU A 151 12.24 14.45 -4.44
C LEU A 151 11.64 13.35 -5.33
N ASP A 152 11.78 13.47 -6.65
CA ASP A 152 11.38 12.51 -7.67
C ASP A 152 12.34 11.31 -7.82
N HIS A 153 13.57 11.42 -7.29
CA HIS A 153 14.55 10.34 -7.30
C HIS A 153 14.15 9.27 -6.28
N THR A 154 13.65 8.15 -6.77
CA THR A 154 13.14 7.07 -5.92
C THR A 154 14.27 6.25 -5.30
N LEU A 155 13.98 5.58 -4.19
CA LEU A 155 14.93 4.64 -3.56
C LEU A 155 15.32 3.52 -4.53
N MET A 156 14.35 3.02 -5.31
CA MET A 156 14.61 1.97 -6.31
C MET A 156 15.63 2.43 -7.34
N GLN A 157 15.48 3.62 -7.90
CA GLN A 157 16.43 4.17 -8.86
C GLN A 157 17.83 4.32 -8.25
N LYS A 158 17.92 4.89 -7.04
CA LYS A 158 19.22 5.04 -6.33
C LYS A 158 19.93 3.70 -6.09
N ILE A 159 19.17 2.64 -5.81
CA ILE A 159 19.74 1.29 -5.63
C ILE A 159 20.16 0.72 -6.97
N THR A 160 19.34 0.86 -8.01
CA THR A 160 19.67 0.39 -9.37
C THR A 160 20.96 1.02 -9.88
N ASP A 161 21.16 2.32 -9.65
CA ASP A 161 22.35 3.04 -10.09
C ASP A 161 23.62 2.65 -9.29
N ARG A 162 23.46 2.42 -7.99
CA ARG A 162 24.60 2.17 -7.09
C ARG A 162 24.96 0.71 -6.93
N LYS A 163 24.00 -0.20 -7.14
CA LYS A 163 24.13 -1.65 -6.92
C LYS A 163 23.43 -2.45 -8.03
N PRO A 164 23.84 -2.27 -9.29
CA PRO A 164 23.21 -2.94 -10.43
C PRO A 164 23.25 -4.48 -10.31
N GLU A 165 24.20 -5.03 -9.58
CA GLU A 165 24.33 -6.46 -9.31
C GLU A 165 23.17 -7.03 -8.49
N THR A 166 22.40 -6.19 -7.80
CA THR A 166 21.21 -6.62 -7.04
C THR A 166 19.92 -6.58 -7.84
N VAL A 167 20.00 -6.10 -9.08
CA VAL A 167 18.82 -5.93 -9.96
C VAL A 167 18.63 -7.16 -10.83
N SER A 168 17.40 -7.64 -10.90
CA SER A 168 16.98 -8.76 -11.74
C SER A 168 15.87 -8.32 -12.68
N LEU A 169 16.11 -8.36 -13.98
CA LEU A 169 15.09 -8.03 -14.99
C LEU A 169 14.15 -9.21 -15.21
N LEU A 170 12.85 -8.97 -15.08
CA LEU A 170 11.82 -9.92 -15.50
C LEU A 170 11.61 -9.80 -17.00
N LYS A 171 12.12 -10.77 -17.77
CA LYS A 171 12.19 -10.69 -19.23
C LYS A 171 10.90 -11.06 -19.95
N THR A 172 10.09 -11.95 -19.38
CA THR A 172 8.85 -12.39 -20.01
C THR A 172 7.67 -11.54 -19.58
N GLN A 173 7.00 -10.90 -20.53
CA GLN A 173 5.79 -10.13 -20.30
C GLN A 173 4.53 -10.90 -20.78
N TYR A 174 3.41 -10.70 -20.07
CA TYR A 174 2.11 -11.36 -20.29
C TYR A 174 0.99 -10.36 -20.58
N ARG A 175 1.31 -9.11 -20.90
CA ARG A 175 0.33 -8.02 -21.01
C ARG A 175 -0.03 -7.70 -22.46
N MET A 176 0.96 -7.46 -23.31
CA MET A 176 0.77 -6.82 -24.60
C MET A 176 1.26 -7.67 -25.78
N ASN A 177 0.73 -7.34 -26.97
CA ASN A 177 1.20 -7.85 -28.24
C ASN A 177 2.70 -7.54 -28.44
N GLU A 178 3.41 -8.44 -29.14
CA GLU A 178 4.85 -8.30 -29.41
C GLU A 178 5.19 -7.00 -30.15
N SER A 179 4.35 -6.57 -31.11
CA SER A 179 4.58 -5.34 -31.86
C SER A 179 4.55 -4.09 -30.97
N ILE A 180 3.68 -4.09 -29.94
CA ILE A 180 3.62 -3.00 -28.96
C ILE A 180 4.87 -3.06 -28.04
N MET A 181 5.27 -4.26 -27.61
CA MET A 181 6.40 -4.47 -26.70
C MET A 181 7.76 -4.15 -27.35
N ARG A 182 7.89 -4.32 -28.67
CA ARG A 182 9.18 -4.19 -29.38
C ARG A 182 9.87 -2.84 -29.17
N PHE A 183 9.10 -1.73 -29.23
CA PHE A 183 9.69 -0.40 -29.04
C PHE A 183 10.27 -0.21 -27.64
N PRO A 184 9.50 -0.38 -26.53
CA PRO A 184 10.06 -0.24 -25.19
C PRO A 184 11.17 -1.27 -24.89
N SER A 185 11.07 -2.50 -25.40
CA SER A 185 12.13 -3.50 -25.24
C SER A 185 13.46 -3.00 -25.77
N ARG A 186 13.45 -2.51 -27.01
CA ARG A 186 14.66 -2.01 -27.66
C ARG A 186 15.22 -0.73 -27.00
N TRP A 187 14.33 0.17 -26.61
CA TRP A 187 14.72 1.49 -26.13
C TRP A 187 15.19 1.48 -24.66
N PHE A 188 14.50 0.73 -23.81
CA PHE A 188 14.71 0.76 -22.35
C PHE A 188 15.36 -0.51 -21.78
N TYR A 189 15.14 -1.66 -22.42
CA TYR A 189 15.48 -2.96 -21.84
C TYR A 189 16.47 -3.77 -22.69
N ARG A 190 17.28 -3.12 -23.50
CA ARG A 190 18.35 -3.72 -24.33
C ARG A 190 17.87 -4.87 -25.23
N ASP A 191 16.62 -4.80 -25.65
CA ASP A 191 15.94 -5.84 -26.45
C ASP A 191 15.83 -7.21 -25.75
N GLU A 192 15.83 -7.21 -24.42
CA GLU A 192 15.79 -8.44 -23.62
C GLU A 192 14.38 -8.91 -23.27
N LEU A 193 13.34 -8.09 -23.52
CA LEU A 193 11.96 -8.49 -23.22
C LEU A 193 11.42 -9.47 -24.27
N GLN A 194 10.63 -10.41 -23.81
CA GLN A 194 9.97 -11.43 -24.62
C GLN A 194 8.48 -11.48 -24.31
N SER A 195 7.65 -11.57 -25.33
CA SER A 195 6.22 -11.79 -25.15
C SER A 195 5.94 -13.27 -24.91
N ALA A 196 5.18 -13.57 -23.86
CA ALA A 196 4.67 -14.93 -23.67
C ALA A 196 3.80 -15.37 -24.87
N PRO A 197 3.81 -16.66 -25.24
CA PRO A 197 3.11 -17.16 -26.41
C PRO A 197 1.63 -16.75 -26.47
N GLU A 198 0.95 -16.74 -25.32
CA GLU A 198 -0.48 -16.44 -25.19
C GLU A 198 -0.85 -14.97 -25.44
N VAL A 199 0.12 -14.07 -25.40
CA VAL A 199 -0.10 -12.63 -25.63
C VAL A 199 0.61 -12.11 -26.87
N LYS A 200 1.51 -12.90 -27.45
CA LYS A 200 2.38 -12.51 -28.57
C LYS A 200 1.58 -11.94 -29.75
N HIS A 201 0.43 -12.50 -30.05
CA HIS A 201 -0.43 -12.11 -31.17
C HIS A 201 -1.79 -11.56 -30.71
N ARG A 202 -1.88 -11.06 -29.44
CA ARG A 202 -3.12 -10.49 -28.90
C ARG A 202 -3.51 -9.24 -29.69
N GLY A 203 -4.71 -9.25 -30.28
CA GLY A 203 -5.36 -8.13 -30.95
C GLY A 203 -6.74 -7.84 -30.35
N ILE A 204 -7.34 -6.73 -30.74
CA ILE A 204 -8.74 -6.38 -30.37
C ILE A 204 -9.68 -6.99 -31.39
N LEU A 205 -9.32 -6.93 -32.66
CA LEU A 205 -10.05 -7.52 -33.79
C LEU A 205 -9.10 -8.41 -34.62
N GLU A 206 -9.67 -9.36 -35.38
CA GLU A 206 -8.92 -10.38 -36.11
C GLU A 206 -7.96 -9.82 -37.18
N PHE A 207 -8.21 -8.59 -37.66
CA PHE A 207 -7.40 -7.93 -38.68
C PHE A 207 -6.75 -6.64 -38.19
N ASP A 208 -6.65 -6.47 -36.87
CA ASP A 208 -6.15 -5.23 -36.29
C ASP A 208 -4.63 -5.14 -36.39
N THR A 209 -4.11 -3.99 -36.86
CA THR A 209 -2.70 -3.70 -36.76
C THR A 209 -2.44 -3.16 -35.37
N PRO A 210 -1.70 -3.90 -34.50
CA PRO A 210 -1.56 -3.53 -33.07
C PRO A 210 -0.89 -2.17 -32.83
N VAL A 211 -0.14 -1.67 -33.80
CA VAL A 211 0.52 -0.36 -33.75
C VAL A 211 0.33 0.34 -35.09
N VAL A 212 -0.29 1.50 -35.04
CA VAL A 212 -0.46 2.38 -36.21
C VAL A 212 0.19 3.72 -35.88
N TRP A 213 1.04 4.19 -36.79
CA TRP A 213 1.63 5.52 -36.70
C TRP A 213 0.84 6.47 -37.61
N LEU A 214 0.24 7.50 -37.03
CA LEU A 214 -0.43 8.57 -37.76
C LEU A 214 0.45 9.81 -37.69
N ASP A 215 1.04 10.19 -38.83
CA ASP A 215 1.79 11.43 -38.94
C ASP A 215 0.82 12.61 -39.17
N THR A 216 0.83 13.56 -38.28
CA THR A 216 -0.03 14.77 -38.33
C THR A 216 0.74 16.02 -38.70
N ALA A 217 2.01 15.92 -39.12
CA ALA A 217 2.86 17.07 -39.39
C ALA A 217 2.26 18.06 -40.44
N ASP A 218 1.55 17.53 -41.45
CA ASP A 218 0.94 18.34 -42.50
C ASP A 218 -0.56 18.61 -42.30
N CYS A 219 -1.10 18.22 -41.14
CA CYS A 219 -2.54 18.33 -40.86
C CYS A 219 -2.97 19.71 -40.35
N HIS A 220 -2.05 20.65 -40.14
CA HIS A 220 -2.30 22.00 -39.59
C HIS A 220 -3.12 21.98 -38.28
N PHE A 221 -2.92 20.98 -37.43
CA PHE A 221 -3.49 20.94 -36.09
C PHE A 221 -2.78 21.97 -35.19
N GLU A 222 -3.58 22.81 -34.53
CA GLU A 222 -3.08 23.70 -33.48
C GLU A 222 -3.36 23.06 -32.12
N GLU A 223 -2.37 23.11 -31.21
CA GLU A 223 -2.60 22.75 -29.83
C GLU A 223 -3.39 23.85 -29.12
N ASP A 224 -4.62 23.51 -28.71
CA ASP A 224 -5.38 24.36 -27.79
C ASP A 224 -4.74 24.28 -26.40
N GLN A 225 -4.06 25.34 -25.98
CA GLN A 225 -3.68 25.50 -24.59
C GLN A 225 -4.96 25.76 -23.80
N LEU A 226 -5.44 24.73 -23.07
CA LEU A 226 -6.40 24.91 -21.98
C LEU A 226 -5.75 25.85 -20.96
N THR A 227 -5.96 27.18 -21.15
CA THR A 227 -5.67 28.14 -20.10
C THR A 227 -6.62 27.79 -18.94
N ASP A 228 -6.07 27.36 -17.81
CA ASP A 228 -6.79 27.24 -16.55
C ASP A 228 -7.38 28.64 -16.18
N SER A 229 -8.55 28.92 -16.70
CA SER A 229 -9.39 30.01 -16.23
C SER A 229 -10.33 29.47 -15.15
N MET A 230 -9.79 29.05 -14.02
CA MET A 230 -10.51 28.91 -12.76
C MET A 230 -9.64 29.50 -11.66
N SER A 231 -9.72 30.81 -11.52
CA SER A 231 -9.39 31.54 -10.30
C SER A 231 -10.56 31.42 -9.30
#